data_b66ed658759714c67a6ffb4ae9f786b7
#
_entry.id   b66ed658759714c67a6ffb4ae9f786b7
#
_cell.length_a   1.000
_cell.length_b   1.000
_cell.length_c   1.000
_cell.angle_alpha   90.00
_cell.angle_beta   90.00
_cell.angle_gamma   90.00
#
_symmetry.space_group_name_H-M   'P 1'
#
loop_
_entity.id
_entity.type
_entity.pdbx_description
1 polymer ?
#
loop_
_entity_poly.entity_id
_entity_poly.type
_entity_poly.pdbx_seq_one_letter_code
_entity_poly.pdbx_strand_id
1 'polypeptide(L)'
;MRAMLSGLLAAVLLLSLAACGQQETEPDTLGQSLLQAFQTAYEADPQADLDTLAQGLLTQETVGFQGTTAPVEPGTLMGFGNTPIEGFSQGVMFAPVIGTIPFLGYLFRLEEGTDGAAFVDTLQSAGDLRWNICTQADEMVVHQEGDVVFFLMCPYTLETAPQDGAA
;
A
#
# COMPACT_ATOMS: atom_id res chain seq x y z
N MET A 1 -38.41 32.01 56.27
CA MET A 1 -37.89 32.98 55.32
C MET A 1 -36.87 32.18 54.45
N ARG A 2 -37.36 31.75 53.32
CA ARG A 2 -37.10 32.19 51.95
C ARG A 2 -35.68 31.94 51.52
N ALA A 3 -35.56 30.87 50.72
CA ALA A 3 -35.02 30.85 49.39
C ALA A 3 -33.48 30.88 49.31
N MET A 4 -32.96 29.77 48.85
CA MET A 4 -32.00 29.69 47.73
C MET A 4 -31.73 28.22 47.36
N LEU A 5 -32.75 27.61 46.78
CA LEU A 5 -32.62 26.45 45.92
C LEU A 5 -32.53 27.01 44.50
N SER A 6 -31.36 27.18 43.96
CA SER A 6 -31.16 27.38 42.52
C SER A 6 -29.67 27.44 42.26
N GLY A 7 -29.10 26.44 41.64
CA GLY A 7 -27.74 26.54 41.16
C GLY A 7 -26.99 25.24 40.87
N LEU A 8 -27.64 24.10 40.91
CA LEU A 8 -26.95 22.83 40.78
C LEU A 8 -27.45 21.96 39.60
N LEU A 9 -27.88 22.61 38.50
CA LEU A 9 -28.46 21.90 37.34
C LEU A 9 -27.91 22.37 36.00
N ALA A 10 -26.72 22.92 35.94
CA ALA A 10 -26.20 23.47 34.69
C ALA A 10 -24.77 22.98 34.31
N ALA A 11 -24.24 21.95 34.90
CA ALA A 11 -22.85 21.51 34.64
C ALA A 11 -22.72 20.07 34.13
N VAL A 12 -23.78 19.43 33.67
CA VAL A 12 -23.71 18.02 33.19
C VAL A 12 -23.85 17.87 31.66
N LEU A 13 -23.88 18.94 30.89
CA LEU A 13 -24.31 18.87 29.50
C LEU A 13 -23.23 19.33 28.50
N LEU A 14 -21.93 19.14 28.76
CA LEU A 14 -20.89 19.48 27.77
C LEU A 14 -19.75 18.45 27.68
N LEU A 15 -20.01 17.18 27.94
CA LEU A 15 -19.13 16.11 27.47
C LEU A 15 -19.78 15.39 26.27
N SER A 16 -20.12 16.15 25.26
CA SER A 16 -20.25 15.60 23.92
C SER A 16 -18.84 15.25 23.46
N LEU A 17 -18.43 14.01 23.68
CA LEU A 17 -17.29 13.40 23.02
C LEU A 17 -17.50 13.61 21.52
N ALA A 18 -16.70 14.49 20.93
CA ALA A 18 -16.39 14.42 19.53
C ALA A 18 -15.59 13.12 19.32
N ALA A 19 -16.31 12.00 19.23
CA ALA A 19 -15.82 10.85 18.53
C ALA A 19 -15.74 11.31 17.06
N CYS A 20 -14.59 11.85 16.64
CA CYS A 20 -14.17 11.79 15.26
C CYS A 20 -14.03 10.30 14.94
N GLY A 21 -15.14 9.70 14.51
CA GLY A 21 -15.07 8.47 13.78
C GLY A 21 -14.21 8.78 12.55
N GLN A 22 -12.99 8.27 12.52
CA GLN A 22 -12.32 8.03 11.26
C GLN A 22 -13.28 7.10 10.52
N GLN A 23 -13.97 7.66 9.55
CA GLN A 23 -14.61 6.89 8.50
C GLN A 23 -13.43 6.26 7.76
N GLU A 24 -13.14 5.01 8.08
CA GLU A 24 -12.33 4.18 7.17
C GLU A 24 -13.12 4.17 5.86
N THR A 25 -12.66 5.00 4.93
CA THR A 25 -13.16 4.97 3.55
C THR A 25 -12.70 3.63 3.02
N GLU A 26 -13.63 2.74 2.69
CA GLU A 26 -13.27 1.49 2.02
C GLU A 26 -12.44 1.85 0.77
N PRO A 27 -11.36 1.12 0.49
CA PRO A 27 -10.50 1.43 -0.64
C PRO A 27 -11.26 1.27 -1.95
N ASP A 28 -11.27 2.33 -2.78
CA ASP A 28 -11.99 2.35 -4.06
C ASP A 28 -11.26 1.54 -5.14
N THR A 29 -9.95 1.27 -4.97
CA THR A 29 -9.12 0.58 -5.97
C THR A 29 -8.29 -0.55 -5.35
N LEU A 30 -7.81 -1.45 -6.23
CA LEU A 30 -6.89 -2.52 -5.83
C LEU A 30 -5.63 -1.97 -5.16
N GLY A 31 -5.03 -0.91 -5.73
CA GLY A 31 -3.84 -0.30 -5.19
C GLY A 31 -4.05 0.29 -3.80
N GLN A 32 -5.19 0.94 -3.56
CA GLN A 32 -5.54 1.47 -2.24
C GLN A 32 -5.80 0.34 -1.23
N SER A 33 -6.46 -0.74 -1.67
CA SER A 33 -6.67 -1.92 -0.82
C SER A 33 -5.35 -2.55 -0.35
N LEU A 34 -4.40 -2.69 -1.29
CA LEU A 34 -3.09 -3.27 -0.97
C LEU A 34 -2.22 -2.32 -0.14
N LEU A 35 -2.32 -1.01 -0.37
CA LEU A 35 -1.67 -0.02 0.48
C LEU A 35 -2.18 -0.12 1.94
N GLN A 36 -3.48 -0.19 2.14
CA GLN A 36 -4.07 -0.34 3.48
C GLN A 36 -3.62 -1.64 4.15
N ALA A 37 -3.58 -2.75 3.39
CA ALA A 37 -3.08 -4.02 3.89
C ALA A 37 -1.59 -3.94 4.28
N PHE A 38 -0.76 -3.25 3.48
CA PHE A 38 0.64 -2.99 3.79
C PHE A 38 0.78 -2.18 5.08
N GLN A 39 0.08 -1.06 5.20
CA GLN A 39 0.13 -0.20 6.39
C GLN A 39 -0.25 -0.97 7.65
N THR A 40 -1.34 -1.74 7.60
CA THR A 40 -1.79 -2.58 8.73
C THR A 40 -0.73 -3.61 9.13
N ALA A 41 -0.10 -4.27 8.15
CA ALA A 41 0.94 -5.26 8.41
C ALA A 41 2.22 -4.62 8.96
N TYR A 42 2.63 -3.46 8.42
CA TYR A 42 3.78 -2.71 8.89
C TYR A 42 3.58 -2.18 10.32
N GLU A 43 2.41 -1.62 10.64
CA GLU A 43 2.08 -1.17 12.00
C GLU A 43 2.13 -2.32 13.03
N ALA A 44 1.73 -3.52 12.62
CA ALA A 44 1.78 -4.70 13.49
C ALA A 44 3.21 -5.17 13.76
N ASP A 45 4.11 -5.09 12.78
CA ASP A 45 5.54 -5.43 12.91
C ASP A 45 6.39 -4.60 11.93
N PRO A 46 6.92 -3.43 12.36
CA PRO A 46 7.78 -2.59 11.50
C PRO A 46 9.11 -3.25 11.10
N GLN A 47 9.51 -4.32 11.78
CA GLN A 47 10.74 -5.06 11.49
C GLN A 47 10.49 -6.35 10.70
N ALA A 48 9.26 -6.57 10.27
CA ALA A 48 8.91 -7.74 9.47
C ALA A 48 9.81 -7.86 8.23
N ASP A 49 10.11 -9.09 7.87
CA ASP A 49 10.83 -9.41 6.64
C ASP A 49 10.02 -8.96 5.41
N LEU A 50 10.67 -8.27 4.47
CA LEU A 50 9.98 -7.69 3.30
C LEU A 50 9.37 -8.77 2.40
N ASP A 51 9.99 -9.94 2.29
CA ASP A 51 9.45 -11.04 1.50
C ASP A 51 8.16 -11.57 2.14
N THR A 52 8.14 -11.69 3.46
CA THR A 52 6.94 -12.07 4.23
C THR A 52 5.80 -11.06 4.04
N LEU A 53 6.11 -9.74 4.11
CA LEU A 53 5.13 -8.70 3.85
C LEU A 53 4.59 -8.79 2.41
N ALA A 54 5.47 -8.90 1.42
CA ALA A 54 5.09 -9.00 0.01
C ALA A 54 4.23 -10.24 -0.28
N GLN A 55 4.56 -11.39 0.31
CA GLN A 55 3.73 -12.61 0.21
C GLN A 55 2.35 -12.39 0.85
N GLY A 56 2.29 -11.71 2.01
CA GLY A 56 1.04 -11.35 2.67
C GLY A 56 0.14 -10.48 1.79
N LEU A 57 0.72 -9.53 1.03
CA LEU A 57 -0.01 -8.72 0.06
C LEU A 57 -0.58 -9.55 -1.09
N LEU A 58 0.18 -10.51 -1.61
CA LEU A 58 -0.25 -11.39 -2.71
C LEU A 58 -1.35 -12.39 -2.29
N THR A 59 -1.55 -12.60 -0.99
CA THR A 59 -2.61 -13.49 -0.47
C THR A 59 -3.90 -12.75 -0.11
N GLN A 60 -3.98 -11.45 -0.32
CA GLN A 60 -5.22 -10.69 -0.10
C GLN A 60 -6.32 -11.17 -1.06
N GLU A 61 -7.57 -11.22 -0.58
CA GLU A 61 -8.71 -11.68 -1.37
C GLU A 61 -8.93 -10.85 -2.64
N THR A 62 -8.50 -9.59 -2.63
CA THR A 62 -8.55 -8.68 -3.78
C THR A 62 -7.55 -9.03 -4.87
N VAL A 63 -6.55 -9.91 -4.57
CA VAL A 63 -5.55 -10.38 -5.53
C VAL A 63 -5.99 -11.72 -6.10
N GLY A 64 -6.70 -11.70 -7.21
CA GLY A 64 -7.30 -12.89 -7.84
C GLY A 64 -6.34 -13.73 -8.69
N PHE A 65 -5.01 -13.65 -8.50
CA PHE A 65 -4.02 -14.39 -9.28
C PHE A 65 -2.97 -15.05 -8.38
N GLN A 66 -2.25 -16.03 -8.92
CA GLN A 66 -1.08 -16.59 -8.25
C GLN A 66 0.12 -15.66 -8.46
N GLY A 67 0.66 -15.13 -7.36
CA GLY A 67 1.82 -14.25 -7.35
C GLY A 67 3.11 -14.96 -6.94
N THR A 68 4.22 -14.26 -7.14
CA THR A 68 5.56 -14.64 -6.70
C THR A 68 6.32 -13.42 -6.18
N THR A 69 7.27 -13.64 -5.31
CA THR A 69 8.20 -12.63 -4.81
C THR A 69 9.62 -12.94 -5.25
N ALA A 70 10.45 -11.91 -5.39
CA ALA A 70 11.87 -12.05 -5.67
C ALA A 70 12.66 -10.92 -5.02
N PRO A 71 13.83 -11.18 -4.40
CA PRO A 71 14.71 -10.13 -3.93
C PRO A 71 15.25 -9.32 -5.12
N VAL A 72 15.46 -8.02 -4.89
CA VAL A 72 16.07 -7.12 -5.88
C VAL A 72 17.21 -6.34 -5.24
N GLU A 73 18.22 -6.03 -6.04
CA GLU A 73 19.39 -5.23 -5.68
C GLU A 73 19.27 -3.83 -6.27
N PRO A 74 19.94 -2.79 -5.69
CA PRO A 74 20.03 -1.47 -6.28
C PRO A 74 20.50 -1.51 -7.74
N GLY A 75 19.85 -0.73 -8.59
CA GLY A 75 20.16 -0.67 -10.03
C GLY A 75 18.92 -0.51 -10.90
N THR A 76 19.01 -0.95 -12.14
CA THR A 76 17.90 -0.90 -13.09
C THR A 76 16.89 -2.00 -12.78
N LEU A 77 15.68 -1.58 -12.39
CA LEU A 77 14.59 -2.48 -12.05
C LEU A 77 13.47 -2.41 -13.11
N MET A 78 12.71 -3.50 -13.24
CA MET A 78 11.54 -3.54 -14.11
C MET A 78 10.54 -2.44 -13.70
N GLY A 79 9.94 -1.77 -14.66
CA GLY A 79 8.95 -0.73 -14.40
C GLY A 79 9.50 0.69 -14.30
N PHE A 80 10.84 0.88 -14.25
CA PHE A 80 11.48 2.18 -14.11
C PHE A 80 12.34 2.60 -15.30
N GLY A 81 12.14 1.97 -16.46
CA GLY A 81 12.89 2.25 -17.67
C GLY A 81 14.39 2.08 -17.47
N ASN A 82 15.17 3.13 -17.77
CA ASN A 82 16.62 3.14 -17.58
C ASN A 82 17.06 3.88 -16.30
N THR A 83 16.13 4.31 -15.46
CA THR A 83 16.44 5.00 -14.21
C THR A 83 16.87 3.98 -13.16
N PRO A 84 18.11 4.05 -12.64
CA PRO A 84 18.53 3.17 -11.56
C PRO A 84 17.80 3.57 -10.27
N ILE A 85 17.32 2.58 -9.52
CA ILE A 85 16.74 2.75 -8.19
C ILE A 85 17.81 2.35 -7.18
N GLU A 86 18.23 3.31 -6.36
CA GLU A 86 19.32 3.20 -5.40
C GLU A 86 18.89 3.78 -4.04
N GLY A 87 19.64 3.51 -2.95
CA GLY A 87 19.36 4.05 -1.62
C GLY A 87 18.49 3.16 -0.75
N PHE A 88 18.38 1.88 -1.08
CA PHE A 88 17.74 0.87 -0.25
C PHE A 88 18.71 -0.27 0.10
N SER A 89 18.58 -0.82 1.30
CA SER A 89 19.39 -1.93 1.80
C SER A 89 18.77 -3.30 1.53
N GLN A 90 17.46 -3.33 1.36
CA GLN A 90 16.68 -4.52 1.01
C GLN A 90 15.57 -4.13 0.05
N GLY A 91 15.35 -4.94 -0.97
CA GLY A 91 14.26 -4.78 -1.91
C GLY A 91 13.62 -6.12 -2.25
N VAL A 92 12.30 -6.13 -2.38
CA VAL A 92 11.52 -7.29 -2.82
C VAL A 92 10.52 -6.87 -3.87
N MET A 93 10.59 -7.51 -5.03
CA MET A 93 9.58 -7.42 -6.08
C MET A 93 8.47 -8.43 -5.80
N PHE A 94 7.22 -8.06 -6.06
CA PHE A 94 6.09 -8.98 -6.06
C PHE A 94 5.23 -8.77 -7.29
N ALA A 95 4.89 -9.89 -7.97
CA ALA A 95 4.25 -9.85 -9.28
C ALA A 95 3.48 -11.15 -9.57
N PRO A 96 2.58 -11.17 -10.56
CA PRO A 96 1.96 -12.41 -11.04
C PRO A 96 3.01 -13.38 -11.59
N VAL A 97 2.77 -14.69 -11.38
CA VAL A 97 3.59 -15.74 -12.02
C VAL A 97 3.45 -15.69 -13.55
N ILE A 98 2.30 -15.26 -14.06
CA ILE A 98 2.01 -15.11 -15.49
C ILE A 98 1.90 -13.63 -15.83
N GLY A 99 2.80 -13.13 -16.66
CA GLY A 99 3.00 -11.71 -16.96
C GLY A 99 1.96 -11.04 -17.88
N THR A 100 0.72 -11.55 -17.97
CA THR A 100 -0.36 -10.91 -18.74
C THR A 100 -1.18 -9.92 -17.91
N ILE A 101 -1.04 -9.95 -16.60
CA ILE A 101 -1.70 -9.02 -15.68
C ILE A 101 -0.78 -7.81 -15.48
N PRO A 102 -1.25 -6.57 -15.68
CA PRO A 102 -0.43 -5.36 -15.49
C PRO A 102 -0.28 -5.03 -14.00
N PHE A 103 0.39 -5.91 -13.27
CA PHE A 103 0.63 -5.78 -11.85
C PHE A 103 2.13 -5.94 -11.56
N LEU A 104 2.72 -4.96 -10.89
CA LEU A 104 4.12 -4.95 -10.50
C LEU A 104 4.29 -4.15 -9.22
N GLY A 105 4.72 -4.80 -8.16
CA GLY A 105 4.95 -4.16 -6.88
C GLY A 105 6.37 -4.34 -6.36
N TYR A 106 6.78 -3.42 -5.51
CA TYR A 106 8.04 -3.45 -4.78
C TYR A 106 7.84 -3.02 -3.34
N LEU A 107 8.59 -3.62 -2.43
CA LEU A 107 8.87 -3.12 -1.09
C LEU A 107 10.36 -2.83 -1.00
N PHE A 108 10.72 -1.63 -0.55
CA PHE A 108 12.10 -1.19 -0.36
C PHE A 108 12.31 -0.77 1.09
N ARG A 109 13.30 -1.36 1.77
CA ARG A 109 13.79 -0.84 3.06
C ARG A 109 14.94 0.11 2.79
N LEU A 110 14.78 1.35 3.14
CA LEU A 110 15.77 2.39 2.86
C LEU A 110 17.07 2.16 3.66
N GLU A 111 18.18 2.60 3.09
CA GLU A 111 19.44 2.71 3.82
C GLU A 111 19.36 3.84 4.85
N GLU A 112 20.15 3.72 5.92
CA GLU A 112 20.24 4.76 6.94
C GLU A 112 20.75 6.06 6.30
N GLY A 113 20.00 7.15 6.51
CA GLY A 113 20.33 8.47 5.96
C GLY A 113 19.80 8.74 4.56
N THR A 114 19.12 7.80 3.91
CA THR A 114 18.42 8.05 2.65
C THR A 114 17.27 9.02 2.87
N ASP A 115 17.15 10.04 2.01
CA ASP A 115 15.99 10.93 1.97
C ASP A 115 14.81 10.18 1.36
N GLY A 116 13.88 9.75 2.22
CA GLY A 116 12.73 8.96 1.80
C GLY A 116 11.78 9.71 0.87
N ALA A 117 11.62 11.03 1.05
CA ALA A 117 10.78 11.84 0.17
C ALA A 117 11.40 11.91 -1.24
N ALA A 118 12.71 12.13 -1.35
CA ALA A 118 13.41 12.11 -2.62
C ALA A 118 13.38 10.71 -3.28
N PHE A 119 13.42 9.65 -2.49
CA PHE A 119 13.27 8.28 -2.98
C PHE A 119 11.86 8.04 -3.57
N VAL A 120 10.82 8.44 -2.84
CA VAL A 120 9.43 8.38 -3.32
C VAL A 120 9.24 9.18 -4.62
N ASP A 121 9.76 10.41 -4.69
CA ASP A 121 9.70 11.26 -5.89
C ASP A 121 10.41 10.58 -7.08
N THR A 122 11.53 9.89 -6.83
CA THR A 122 12.25 9.13 -7.85
C THR A 122 11.39 7.99 -8.39
N LEU A 123 10.76 7.20 -7.53
CA LEU A 123 9.88 6.11 -7.95
C LEU A 123 8.67 6.62 -8.75
N GLN A 124 8.03 7.70 -8.28
CA GLN A 124 6.88 8.29 -8.96
C GLN A 124 7.24 8.84 -10.34
N SER A 125 8.41 9.47 -10.46
CA SER A 125 8.85 10.07 -11.73
C SER A 125 9.35 9.04 -12.73
N ALA A 126 9.95 7.94 -12.27
CA ALA A 126 10.54 6.90 -13.10
C ALA A 126 9.57 5.77 -13.45
N GLY A 127 8.50 5.59 -12.65
CA GLY A 127 7.52 4.53 -12.87
C GLY A 127 6.79 4.68 -14.20
N ASP A 128 6.77 3.61 -14.97
CA ASP A 128 6.13 3.56 -16.30
C ASP A 128 4.95 2.58 -16.26
N LEU A 129 3.72 3.10 -16.26
CA LEU A 129 2.51 2.30 -16.30
C LEU A 129 2.41 1.36 -17.51
N ARG A 130 3.26 1.56 -18.52
CA ARG A 130 3.34 0.77 -19.74
C ARG A 130 4.61 -0.09 -19.83
N TRP A 131 5.26 -0.39 -18.69
CA TRP A 131 6.48 -1.21 -18.66
C TRP A 131 6.31 -2.57 -19.35
N ASN A 132 5.10 -3.09 -19.41
CA ASN A 132 4.76 -4.32 -20.11
C ASN A 132 4.19 -3.96 -21.48
N ILE A 133 4.82 -4.47 -22.55
CA ILE A 133 4.48 -4.15 -23.94
C ILE A 133 3.02 -4.51 -24.29
N CYS A 134 2.47 -5.54 -23.65
CA CYS A 134 1.15 -6.09 -23.99
C CYS A 134 0.00 -5.53 -23.14
N THR A 135 0.31 -4.92 -21.99
CA THR A 135 -0.69 -4.46 -21.02
C THR A 135 -0.26 -3.13 -20.39
N GLN A 136 -1.22 -2.42 -19.81
CA GLN A 136 -0.96 -1.15 -19.10
C GLN A 136 -1.64 -1.22 -17.74
N ALA A 137 -0.96 -0.76 -16.69
CA ALA A 137 -1.57 -0.51 -15.39
C ALA A 137 -2.42 0.77 -15.44
N ASP A 138 -3.43 0.83 -14.60
CA ASP A 138 -4.33 1.98 -14.51
C ASP A 138 -3.89 2.99 -13.45
N GLU A 139 -3.19 2.50 -12.42
CA GLU A 139 -2.72 3.35 -11.30
C GLU A 139 -1.31 3.00 -10.86
N MET A 140 -0.68 3.99 -10.22
CA MET A 140 0.57 3.87 -9.49
C MET A 140 0.35 4.38 -8.08
N VAL A 141 0.67 3.56 -7.09
CA VAL A 141 0.62 3.91 -5.67
C VAL A 141 2.03 3.85 -5.11
N VAL A 142 2.49 4.95 -4.51
CA VAL A 142 3.79 5.02 -3.82
C VAL A 142 3.56 5.62 -2.45
N HIS A 143 4.02 4.94 -1.42
CA HIS A 143 3.86 5.37 -0.05
C HIS A 143 5.05 4.97 0.80
N GLN A 144 5.49 5.87 1.67
CA GLN A 144 6.52 5.58 2.66
C GLN A 144 5.87 5.41 4.03
N GLU A 145 6.21 4.30 4.70
CA GLU A 145 5.88 4.07 6.09
C GLU A 145 7.16 3.76 6.86
N GLY A 146 7.59 4.68 7.72
CA GLY A 146 8.86 4.59 8.42
C GLY A 146 10.06 4.48 7.48
N ASP A 147 10.78 3.37 7.56
CA ASP A 147 11.94 3.05 6.71
C ASP A 147 11.60 2.20 5.48
N VAL A 148 10.32 1.84 5.30
CA VAL A 148 9.89 1.02 4.16
C VAL A 148 9.07 1.85 3.18
N VAL A 149 9.36 1.71 1.89
CA VAL A 149 8.59 2.30 0.80
C VAL A 149 7.85 1.19 0.04
N PHE A 150 6.55 1.36 -0.03
CA PHE A 150 5.64 0.57 -0.87
C PHE A 150 5.50 1.24 -2.23
N PHE A 151 5.68 0.47 -3.29
CA PHE A 151 5.43 0.87 -4.67
C PHE A 151 4.57 -0.18 -5.37
N LEU A 152 3.55 0.25 -6.09
CA LEU A 152 2.68 -0.65 -6.84
C LEU A 152 2.18 0.03 -8.11
N MET A 153 2.27 -0.66 -9.23
CA MET A 153 1.52 -0.37 -10.46
C MET A 153 0.56 -1.52 -10.73
N CYS A 154 -0.75 -1.22 -10.85
CA CYS A 154 -1.77 -2.24 -11.00
C CYS A 154 -3.01 -1.72 -11.75
N PRO A 155 -3.93 -2.61 -12.21
CA PRO A 155 -5.25 -2.18 -12.64
C PRO A 155 -6.07 -1.68 -11.44
N TYR A 156 -7.07 -0.83 -11.68
CA TYR A 156 -7.98 -0.38 -10.62
C TYR A 156 -8.70 -1.53 -9.93
N THR A 157 -9.09 -2.53 -10.72
CA THR A 157 -9.75 -3.76 -10.24
C THR A 157 -9.22 -4.95 -11.01
N LEU A 158 -9.17 -6.10 -10.35
CA LEU A 158 -8.97 -7.36 -11.05
C LEU A 158 -10.35 -7.92 -11.38
N GLU A 159 -10.62 -8.16 -12.67
CA GLU A 159 -11.79 -8.96 -13.06
C GLU A 159 -11.57 -10.36 -12.46
N THR A 160 -12.36 -10.71 -11.46
CA THR A 160 -12.44 -12.11 -11.04
C THR A 160 -12.93 -12.90 -12.26
N ALA A 161 -12.09 -13.82 -12.75
CA ALA A 161 -12.49 -14.72 -13.80
C ALA A 161 -13.86 -15.31 -13.43
N PRO A 162 -14.85 -15.33 -14.33
CA PRO A 162 -16.14 -15.92 -14.02
C PRO A 162 -15.87 -17.33 -13.50
N GLN A 163 -16.32 -17.60 -12.28
CA GLN A 163 -16.37 -18.96 -11.76
C GLN A 163 -17.43 -19.65 -12.59
N ASP A 164 -17.00 -20.24 -13.72
CA ASP A 164 -17.87 -21.10 -14.52
C ASP A 164 -18.38 -22.19 -13.59
N GLY A 165 -19.65 -22.02 -13.25
CA GLY A 165 -20.35 -22.86 -12.33
C GLY A 165 -20.28 -24.30 -12.77
N ALA A 166 -20.02 -25.13 -11.78
CA ALA A 166 -20.28 -26.55 -11.84
C ALA A 166 -21.67 -26.81 -12.49
N ALA A 167 -21.65 -27.47 -13.62
CA ALA A 167 -22.82 -28.17 -14.16
C ALA A 167 -22.80 -29.61 -13.67
#